data_160176641651f268490405f1ea596736
#
_entry.id   160176641651f268490405f1ea596736
#
_cell.length_a   1.000
_cell.length_b   1.000
_cell.length_c   1.000
_cell.angle_alpha   90.00
_cell.angle_beta   90.00
_cell.angle_gamma   90.00
#
_symmetry.space_group_name_H-M   'P 1'
#
loop_
_entity.id
_entity.type
_entity.pdbx_description
1 polymer ?
#
loop_
_entity_poly.entity_id
_entity_poly.type
_entity_poly.pdbx_seq_one_letter_code
_entity_poly.pdbx_strand_id
1 'polypeptide(L)'
;MQTYQNYINGTFVEGYENIEVLNPATGQPFALQAIANSQQVDDAVQAARKSFLESNFKNLRPVERGRMVRKMGEYLLSKEQEIAELLTMEAGKPLWEAKLEVQGAARYFEYY
;
A
#
# COMPACT_ATOMS: atom_id res chain seq x y z
N MET A 1 -1.06 5.08 19.61
CA MET A 1 -0.40 4.60 18.36
C MET A 1 -1.48 4.25 17.35
N GLN A 2 -1.23 4.58 16.10
CA GLN A 2 -2.12 4.21 14.99
C GLN A 2 -1.92 2.74 14.64
N THR A 3 -3.03 2.01 14.41
CA THR A 3 -3.00 0.63 13.91
C THR A 3 -3.28 0.62 12.41
N TYR A 4 -2.37 0.03 11.64
CA TYR A 4 -2.53 -0.19 10.21
C TYR A 4 -3.10 -1.58 9.99
N GLN A 5 -4.35 -1.61 9.53
CA GLN A 5 -5.11 -2.85 9.30
C GLN A 5 -4.74 -3.49 7.96
N ASN A 6 -5.04 -4.78 7.82
CA ASN A 6 -4.98 -5.47 6.52
C ASN A 6 -6.11 -4.96 5.62
N TYR A 7 -5.84 -4.90 4.30
CA TYR A 7 -6.86 -4.55 3.31
C TYR A 7 -7.15 -5.76 2.43
N ILE A 8 -8.35 -6.32 2.57
CA ILE A 8 -8.74 -7.55 1.89
C ILE A 8 -10.12 -7.36 1.27
N ASN A 9 -10.25 -7.67 0.00
CA ASN A 9 -11.52 -7.63 -0.74
C ASN A 9 -12.27 -6.28 -0.60
N GLY A 10 -11.54 -5.17 -0.70
CA GLY A 10 -12.12 -3.83 -0.66
C GLY A 10 -12.43 -3.28 0.75
N THR A 11 -12.07 -3.99 1.82
CA THR A 11 -12.32 -3.57 3.20
C THR A 11 -11.07 -3.69 4.08
N PHE A 12 -11.02 -2.84 5.10
CA PHE A 12 -10.02 -2.99 6.16
C PHE A 12 -10.47 -4.05 7.16
N VAL A 13 -9.57 -4.96 7.49
CA VAL A 13 -9.79 -6.06 8.44
C VAL A 13 -8.73 -6.04 9.52
N GLU A 14 -9.17 -6.29 10.75
CA GLU A 14 -8.26 -6.44 11.88
C GLU A 14 -7.35 -7.66 11.69
N GLY A 15 -6.13 -7.55 12.19
CA GLY A 15 -5.20 -8.68 12.19
C GLY A 15 -5.58 -9.73 13.23
N TYR A 16 -5.02 -10.91 13.07
CA TYR A 16 -5.04 -11.95 14.11
C TYR A 16 -4.30 -11.47 15.36
N GLU A 17 -3.21 -10.76 15.15
CA GLU A 17 -2.42 -10.06 16.16
C GLU A 17 -1.82 -8.79 15.56
N ASN A 18 -1.17 -7.97 16.39
CA ASN A 18 -0.47 -6.77 15.95
C ASN A 18 0.99 -6.82 16.39
N ILE A 19 1.88 -6.30 15.55
CA ILE A 19 3.29 -6.06 15.90
C ILE A 19 3.57 -4.57 16.00
N GLU A 20 4.50 -4.22 16.86
CA GLU A 20 5.01 -2.85 16.97
C GLU A 20 5.95 -2.54 15.81
N VAL A 21 5.74 -1.38 15.19
CA VAL A 21 6.65 -0.82 14.18
C VAL A 21 7.54 0.19 14.89
N LEU A 22 8.85 -0.08 14.87
CA LEU A 22 9.83 0.75 15.57
C LEU A 22 10.41 1.82 14.65
N ASN A 23 10.56 3.02 15.19
CA ASN A 23 11.33 4.07 14.53
C ASN A 23 12.83 3.80 14.76
N PRO A 24 13.65 3.53 13.73
CA PRO A 24 15.05 3.18 13.87
C PRO A 24 15.91 4.31 14.45
N ALA A 25 15.48 5.56 14.34
CA ALA A 25 16.21 6.70 14.91
C ALA A 25 16.08 6.80 16.45
N THR A 26 14.98 6.30 17.00
CA THR A 26 14.69 6.41 18.44
C THR A 26 14.63 5.06 19.14
N GLY A 27 14.46 3.97 18.40
CA GLY A 27 14.19 2.62 18.93
C GLY A 27 12.83 2.48 19.61
N GLN A 28 11.95 3.48 19.47
CA GLN A 28 10.63 3.47 20.10
C GLN A 28 9.52 3.08 19.09
N PRO A 29 8.50 2.35 19.54
CA PRO A 29 7.35 2.04 18.69
C PRO A 29 6.56 3.33 18.38
N PHE A 30 6.12 3.47 17.13
CA PHE A 30 5.30 4.59 16.69
C PHE A 30 3.96 4.16 16.07
N ALA A 31 3.85 2.90 15.65
CA ALA A 31 2.65 2.34 15.04
C ALA A 31 2.49 0.86 15.39
N LEU A 32 1.29 0.34 15.12
CA LEU A 32 0.99 -1.09 15.13
C LEU A 32 0.64 -1.56 13.73
N GLN A 33 1.16 -2.70 13.33
CA GLN A 33 0.83 -3.35 12.07
C GLN A 33 0.07 -4.64 12.32
N ALA A 34 -1.06 -4.80 11.65
CA ALA A 34 -1.87 -6.00 11.72
C ALA A 34 -1.17 -7.17 11.02
N ILE A 35 -1.12 -8.33 11.69
CA ILE A 35 -0.63 -9.59 11.12
C ILE A 35 -1.82 -10.43 10.71
N ALA A 36 -1.80 -10.90 9.46
CA ALA A 36 -2.80 -11.82 8.94
C ALA A 36 -2.52 -13.25 9.41
N ASN A 37 -3.58 -13.99 9.72
CA ASN A 37 -3.50 -15.44 9.85
C ASN A 37 -3.60 -16.11 8.46
N SER A 38 -3.42 -17.43 8.42
CA SER A 38 -3.47 -18.20 7.17
C SER A 38 -4.82 -18.09 6.45
N GLN A 39 -5.92 -18.02 7.20
CA GLN A 39 -7.25 -17.84 6.60
C GLN A 39 -7.39 -16.49 5.90
N GLN A 40 -6.94 -15.41 6.53
CA GLN A 40 -6.97 -14.07 5.93
C GLN A 40 -6.08 -13.97 4.67
N VAL A 41 -4.95 -14.67 4.67
CA VAL A 41 -4.10 -14.77 3.46
C VAL A 41 -4.83 -15.51 2.34
N ASP A 42 -5.50 -16.63 2.66
CA ASP A 42 -6.31 -17.37 1.69
C ASP A 42 -7.46 -16.52 1.16
N ASP A 43 -8.18 -15.82 2.03
CA ASP A 43 -9.26 -14.90 1.65
C ASP A 43 -8.78 -13.80 0.69
N ALA A 44 -7.60 -13.24 0.93
CA ALA A 44 -6.99 -12.24 0.05
C ALA A 44 -6.67 -12.83 -1.35
N VAL A 45 -6.10 -14.03 -1.39
CA VAL A 45 -5.82 -14.72 -2.64
C VAL A 45 -7.10 -15.07 -3.39
N GLN A 46 -8.13 -15.56 -2.69
CA GLN A 46 -9.43 -15.86 -3.29
C GLN A 46 -10.10 -14.61 -3.86
N ALA A 47 -10.05 -13.49 -3.13
CA ALA A 47 -10.57 -12.21 -3.60
C ALA A 47 -9.85 -11.73 -4.88
N ALA A 48 -8.53 -11.83 -4.91
CA ALA A 48 -7.74 -11.49 -6.08
C ALA A 48 -8.07 -12.40 -7.28
N ARG A 49 -8.19 -13.70 -7.05
CA ARG A 49 -8.56 -14.67 -8.08
C ARG A 49 -9.95 -14.40 -8.65
N LYS A 50 -10.92 -14.16 -7.77
CA LYS A 50 -12.29 -13.82 -8.16
C LYS A 50 -12.31 -12.54 -9.00
N SER A 51 -11.61 -11.50 -8.57
CA SER A 51 -11.50 -10.25 -9.33
C SER A 51 -10.90 -10.47 -10.71
N PHE A 52 -9.84 -11.26 -10.81
CA PHE A 52 -9.22 -11.61 -12.11
C PHE A 52 -10.18 -12.34 -13.05
N LEU A 53 -10.96 -13.30 -12.55
CA LEU A 53 -11.85 -14.12 -13.36
C LEU A 53 -13.15 -13.40 -13.73
N GLU A 54 -13.73 -12.67 -12.79
CA GLU A 54 -15.11 -12.17 -12.89
C GLU A 54 -15.21 -10.66 -13.14
N SER A 55 -14.17 -9.87 -12.79
CA SER A 55 -14.24 -8.43 -13.02
C SER A 55 -14.13 -8.07 -14.51
N ASN A 56 -14.68 -6.93 -14.84
CA ASN A 56 -14.62 -6.42 -16.20
C ASN A 56 -13.26 -5.77 -16.55
N PHE A 57 -12.34 -5.66 -15.60
CA PHE A 57 -11.06 -4.98 -15.80
C PHE A 57 -10.25 -5.60 -16.95
N LYS A 58 -10.19 -6.93 -17.03
CA LYS A 58 -9.48 -7.65 -18.08
C LYS A 58 -10.05 -7.40 -19.49
N ASN A 59 -11.34 -7.02 -19.58
CA ASN A 59 -12.05 -6.79 -20.85
C ASN A 59 -11.97 -5.32 -21.29
N LEU A 60 -11.46 -4.43 -20.44
CA LEU A 60 -11.23 -3.04 -20.81
C LEU A 60 -10.14 -2.96 -21.90
N ARG A 61 -10.26 -1.94 -22.75
CA ARG A 61 -9.21 -1.63 -23.73
C ARG A 61 -7.91 -1.30 -22.98
N PRO A 62 -6.74 -1.62 -23.55
CA PRO A 62 -5.44 -1.32 -22.91
C PRO A 62 -5.29 0.14 -22.45
N VAL A 63 -5.77 1.10 -23.25
CA VAL A 63 -5.72 2.53 -22.90
C VAL A 63 -6.58 2.86 -21.66
N GLU A 64 -7.68 2.18 -21.47
CA GLU A 64 -8.55 2.38 -20.29
C GLU A 64 -7.91 1.80 -19.02
N ARG A 65 -7.32 0.61 -19.12
CA ARG A 65 -6.53 0.04 -18.02
C ARG A 65 -5.35 0.94 -17.65
N GLY A 66 -4.61 1.43 -18.65
CA GLY A 66 -3.51 2.37 -18.44
C GLY A 66 -3.93 3.66 -17.73
N ARG A 67 -5.09 4.21 -18.09
CA ARG A 67 -5.65 5.38 -17.40
C ARG A 67 -5.98 5.11 -15.94
N MET A 68 -6.48 3.92 -15.61
CA MET A 68 -6.77 3.54 -14.23
C MET A 68 -5.48 3.39 -13.42
N VAL A 69 -4.47 2.74 -13.98
CA VAL A 69 -3.14 2.60 -13.35
C VAL A 69 -2.49 3.96 -13.14
N ARG A 70 -2.55 4.86 -14.13
CA ARG A 70 -2.04 6.23 -14.00
C ARG A 70 -2.69 7.00 -12.84
N LYS A 71 -4.01 6.88 -12.66
CA LYS A 71 -4.71 7.50 -11.52
C LYS A 71 -4.16 7.05 -10.16
N MET A 72 -3.69 5.81 -10.05
CA MET A 72 -3.04 5.33 -8.83
C MET A 72 -1.75 6.12 -8.56
N GLY A 73 -0.92 6.36 -9.58
CA GLY A 73 0.27 7.20 -9.48
C GLY A 73 -0.04 8.65 -9.09
N GLU A 74 -1.07 9.24 -9.70
CA GLU A 74 -1.54 10.61 -9.36
C GLU A 74 -2.00 10.68 -7.89
N TYR A 75 -2.68 9.66 -7.40
CA TYR A 75 -3.08 9.58 -5.99
C TYR A 75 -1.86 9.46 -5.05
N LEU A 76 -0.86 8.64 -5.40
CA LEU A 76 0.39 8.56 -4.62
C LEU A 76 1.07 9.93 -4.51
N LEU A 77 1.17 10.68 -5.62
CA LEU A 77 1.74 12.04 -5.60
C LEU A 77 0.93 12.99 -4.72
N SER A 78 -0.39 12.87 -4.69
CA SER A 78 -1.25 13.69 -3.83
C SER A 78 -1.01 13.44 -2.33
N LYS A 79 -0.41 12.29 -1.99
CA LYS A 79 -0.06 11.85 -0.63
C LYS A 79 1.45 11.85 -0.35
N GLU A 80 2.24 12.50 -1.20
CA GLU A 80 3.71 12.45 -1.15
C GLU A 80 4.26 12.75 0.24
N GLN A 81 3.82 13.84 0.86
CA GLN A 81 4.33 14.26 2.17
C GLN A 81 4.02 13.22 3.26
N GLU A 82 2.78 12.75 3.32
CA GLU A 82 2.31 11.76 4.30
C GLU A 82 3.07 10.44 4.16
N ILE A 83 3.22 9.94 2.93
CA ILE A 83 3.92 8.67 2.65
C ILE A 83 5.42 8.81 2.94
N ALA A 84 6.04 9.93 2.53
CA ALA A 84 7.47 10.15 2.75
C ALA A 84 7.81 10.27 4.24
N GLU A 85 6.99 10.94 5.05
CA GLU A 85 7.17 11.00 6.50
C GLU A 85 7.08 9.62 7.14
N LEU A 86 6.09 8.83 6.74
CA LEU A 86 5.93 7.47 7.24
C LEU A 86 7.13 6.59 6.86
N LEU A 87 7.59 6.70 5.62
CA LEU A 87 8.77 5.96 5.13
C LEU A 87 10.05 6.35 5.88
N THR A 88 10.20 7.65 6.18
CA THR A 88 11.31 8.14 7.02
C THR A 88 11.25 7.54 8.42
N MET A 89 10.08 7.50 9.03
CA MET A 89 9.89 6.95 10.37
C MET A 89 10.11 5.44 10.44
N GLU A 90 9.73 4.71 9.40
CA GLU A 90 9.85 3.24 9.35
C GLU A 90 11.26 2.78 8.94
N ALA A 91 11.80 3.35 7.87
CA ALA A 91 13.06 2.91 7.26
C ALA A 91 14.28 3.73 7.70
N GLY A 92 14.09 4.87 8.37
CA GLY A 92 15.18 5.74 8.83
C GLY A 92 15.88 6.54 7.74
N LYS A 93 15.34 6.59 6.53
CA LYS A 93 15.95 7.36 5.43
C LYS A 93 15.63 8.86 5.53
N PRO A 94 16.47 9.72 4.95
CA PRO A 94 16.20 11.16 4.90
C PRO A 94 14.86 11.48 4.20
N LEU A 95 14.14 12.48 4.69
CA LEU A 95 12.83 12.86 4.15
C LEU A 95 12.88 13.23 2.65
N TRP A 96 13.94 13.92 2.22
CA TRP A 96 14.10 14.29 0.80
C TRP A 96 14.24 13.06 -0.11
N GLU A 97 14.95 12.03 0.37
CA GLU A 97 15.10 10.76 -0.35
C GLU A 97 13.78 9.97 -0.39
N ALA A 98 13.07 9.93 0.74
CA ALA A 98 11.75 9.32 0.81
C ALA A 98 10.76 9.99 -0.18
N LYS A 99 10.79 11.32 -0.33
CA LYS A 99 9.99 12.03 -1.34
C LYS A 99 10.35 11.61 -2.76
N LEU A 100 11.64 11.49 -3.07
CA LEU A 100 12.07 11.02 -4.40
C LEU A 100 11.59 9.59 -4.69
N GLU A 101 11.52 8.72 -3.68
CA GLU A 101 10.96 7.37 -3.84
C GLU A 101 9.47 7.40 -4.15
N VAL A 102 8.68 8.23 -3.47
CA VAL A 102 7.25 8.37 -3.77
C VAL A 102 7.04 8.87 -5.20
N GLN A 103 7.81 9.89 -5.62
CA GLN A 103 7.78 10.41 -6.99
C GLN A 103 8.18 9.33 -8.01
N GLY A 104 9.23 8.55 -7.70
CA GLY A 104 9.67 7.44 -8.53
C GLY A 104 8.59 6.37 -8.67
N ALA A 105 7.98 5.96 -7.56
CA ALA A 105 6.89 5.00 -7.57
C ALA A 105 5.71 5.47 -8.46
N ALA A 106 5.31 6.73 -8.34
CA ALA A 106 4.25 7.30 -9.16
C ALA A 106 4.56 7.24 -10.66
N ARG A 107 5.83 7.44 -11.04
CA ARG A 107 6.28 7.33 -12.45
C ARG A 107 6.17 5.91 -13.00
N TYR A 108 6.38 4.88 -12.17
CA TYR A 108 6.15 3.50 -12.58
C TYR A 108 4.69 3.26 -12.96
N PHE A 109 3.75 3.78 -12.20
CA PHE A 109 2.33 3.71 -12.53
C PHE A 109 1.98 4.47 -13.81
N GLU A 110 2.69 5.54 -14.13
CA GLU A 110 2.51 6.28 -15.37
C GLU A 110 3.09 5.53 -16.58
N TYR A 111 4.20 4.83 -16.39
CA TYR A 111 4.87 4.07 -17.43
C TYR A 111 4.09 2.83 -17.86
N TYR A 112 3.56 2.07 -16.91
CA TYR A 112 2.82 0.83 -17.15
C TYR A 112 1.31 1.09 -17.26
#